data_88a060516e6bb280e7d9e97d8d58fdcc
#
_entry.id   88a060516e6bb280e7d9e97d8d58fdcc
#
_cell.length_a   1.000
_cell.length_b   1.000
_cell.length_c   1.000
_cell.angle_alpha   90.00
_cell.angle_beta   90.00
_cell.angle_gamma   90.00
#
_symmetry.space_group_name_H-M   'P 1'
#
loop_
_entity.id
_entity.type
_entity.pdbx_description
1 polymer ?
#
loop_
_entity_poly.entity_id
_entity_poly.type
_entity_poly.pdbx_seq_one_letter_code
_entity_poly.pdbx_strand_id
1 'polypeptide(L)'
;GRTNHYWFDLNRDWLPVQLPESQARIKTFNKWIPNILTDHHEMGTNATFFFQPGIPSRTHPLTPDLNQKLTKEIAKFHVESLDKIGSLYYSEESFDDFYYGKGSTYPDINGSIGILFEQASSRGHIQESDNGILKFPFTIKNQLTTGISTLKAAVNLRLDILNYQKIFYIDASKEAGKFKSESIIFGNPKDKYR
;
A
#
# COMPACT_ATOMS: atom_id res chain seq x y z
N GLY A 1 -3.11 -16.52 7.22
CA GLY A 1 -3.45 -15.55 8.24
C GLY A 1 -2.50 -14.37 8.21
N ARG A 2 -2.88 -13.30 8.87
CA ARG A 2 -2.16 -12.01 8.93
C ARG A 2 -0.92 -12.09 9.83
N THR A 3 -0.99 -12.93 10.86
CA THR A 3 0.04 -13.08 11.87
C THR A 3 0.95 -14.26 11.55
N ASN A 4 2.20 -14.17 12.01
CA ASN A 4 3.12 -15.29 11.96
C ASN A 4 2.84 -16.30 13.08
N HIS A 5 3.69 -17.32 13.21
CA HIS A 5 3.64 -18.36 14.23
C HIS A 5 3.61 -17.81 15.67
N TYR A 6 4.22 -16.66 15.93
CA TYR A 6 4.26 -16.00 17.24
C TYR A 6 3.20 -14.92 17.44
N TRP A 7 2.18 -14.86 16.58
CA TRP A 7 1.08 -13.89 16.61
C TRP A 7 1.48 -12.44 16.31
N PHE A 8 2.67 -12.20 15.76
CA PHE A 8 3.06 -10.87 15.30
C PHE A 8 2.42 -10.56 13.94
N ASP A 9 1.92 -9.33 13.82
CA ASP A 9 1.35 -8.82 12.57
C ASP A 9 2.47 -8.51 11.55
N LEU A 10 2.60 -9.36 10.54
CA LEU A 10 3.60 -9.20 9.48
C LEU A 10 3.39 -7.93 8.65
N ASN A 11 2.16 -7.39 8.61
CA ASN A 11 1.87 -6.13 7.92
C ASN A 11 2.01 -4.90 8.83
N ARG A 12 2.79 -5.01 9.91
CA ARG A 12 3.28 -3.89 10.73
C ARG A 12 4.79 -3.88 10.86
N ASP A 13 5.46 -4.84 10.22
CA ASP A 13 6.92 -5.06 10.34
C ASP A 13 7.68 -4.77 9.05
N TRP A 14 7.12 -3.97 8.12
CA TRP A 14 7.82 -3.55 6.91
C TRP A 14 8.98 -2.58 7.21
N LEU A 15 8.80 -1.66 8.15
CA LEU A 15 9.82 -0.69 8.55
C LEU A 15 10.72 -1.21 9.68
N PRO A 16 10.21 -1.81 10.78
CA PRO A 16 11.04 -2.34 11.85
C PRO A 16 11.89 -3.54 11.44
N VAL A 17 11.40 -4.39 10.53
CA VAL A 17 12.11 -5.55 9.95
C VAL A 17 12.69 -6.50 11.00
N GLN A 18 11.94 -6.73 12.09
CA GLN A 18 12.39 -7.56 13.20
C GLN A 18 12.18 -9.06 12.93
N LEU A 19 11.19 -9.39 12.12
CA LEU A 19 10.77 -10.77 11.88
C LEU A 19 11.49 -11.36 10.66
N PRO A 20 11.88 -12.66 10.69
CA PRO A 20 12.59 -13.29 9.59
C PRO A 20 11.82 -13.25 8.26
N GLU A 21 10.49 -13.35 8.31
CA GLU A 21 9.62 -13.21 7.13
C GLU A 21 9.71 -11.81 6.53
N SER A 22 9.74 -10.78 7.38
CA SER A 22 9.91 -9.39 6.96
C SER A 22 11.30 -9.14 6.39
N GLN A 23 12.35 -9.71 6.99
CA GLN A 23 13.72 -9.61 6.48
C GLN A 23 13.85 -10.20 5.08
N ALA A 24 13.27 -11.38 4.84
CA ALA A 24 13.25 -12.02 3.52
C ALA A 24 12.48 -11.15 2.49
N ARG A 25 11.34 -10.61 2.88
CA ARG A 25 10.50 -9.74 2.04
C ARG A 25 11.21 -8.44 1.68
N ILE A 26 11.78 -7.73 2.66
CA ILE A 26 12.50 -6.48 2.44
C ILE A 26 13.76 -6.70 1.60
N LYS A 27 14.48 -7.78 1.81
CA LYS A 27 15.61 -8.17 0.95
C LYS A 27 15.18 -8.32 -0.52
N THR A 28 14.02 -8.92 -0.77
CA THR A 28 13.47 -9.06 -2.11
C THR A 28 13.00 -7.71 -2.67
N PHE A 29 12.29 -6.91 -1.87
CA PHE A 29 11.87 -5.57 -2.27
C PHE A 29 13.07 -4.71 -2.67
N ASN A 30 14.11 -4.66 -1.85
CA ASN A 30 15.33 -3.86 -2.11
C ASN A 30 16.12 -4.34 -3.34
N LYS A 31 16.02 -5.61 -3.69
CA LYS A 31 16.63 -6.14 -4.91
C LYS A 31 15.94 -5.62 -6.18
N TRP A 32 14.61 -5.47 -6.14
CA TRP A 32 13.82 -5.11 -7.31
C TRP A 32 13.43 -3.64 -7.35
N ILE A 33 13.18 -3.03 -6.20
CA ILE A 33 12.63 -1.67 -6.04
C ILE A 33 11.50 -1.44 -7.06
N PRO A 34 10.37 -2.15 -6.93
CA PRO A 34 9.29 -2.08 -7.90
C PRO A 34 8.71 -0.67 -7.95
N ASN A 35 8.31 -0.20 -9.12
CA ASN A 35 7.68 1.11 -9.26
C ASN A 35 6.30 1.20 -8.60
N ILE A 36 5.57 0.08 -8.59
CA ILE A 36 4.27 -0.06 -7.93
C ILE A 36 4.28 -1.39 -7.15
N LEU A 37 3.73 -1.36 -5.94
CA LEU A 37 3.47 -2.54 -5.14
C LEU A 37 2.02 -2.53 -4.68
N THR A 38 1.30 -3.62 -4.88
CA THR A 38 -0.07 -3.80 -4.41
C THR A 38 -0.13 -4.71 -3.20
N ASP A 39 -0.85 -4.28 -2.18
CA ASP A 39 -1.07 -4.99 -0.92
C ASP A 39 -2.54 -5.41 -0.86
N HIS A 40 -2.80 -6.70 -1.08
CA HIS A 40 -4.14 -7.25 -1.23
C HIS A 40 -4.66 -7.80 0.09
N HIS A 41 -5.74 -7.22 0.58
CA HIS A 41 -6.37 -7.55 1.88
C HIS A 41 -7.85 -7.84 1.77
N GLU A 42 -8.41 -8.28 2.89
CA GLU A 42 -9.83 -8.44 3.13
C GLU A 42 -10.27 -7.65 4.36
N MET A 43 -11.44 -7.03 4.28
CA MET A 43 -12.10 -6.30 5.35
C MET A 43 -13.44 -6.94 5.76
N GLY A 44 -14.22 -6.28 6.58
CA GLY A 44 -15.52 -6.79 7.02
C GLY A 44 -16.49 -7.10 5.88
N THR A 45 -17.30 -8.15 6.02
CA THR A 45 -18.22 -8.65 4.98
C THR A 45 -19.25 -7.61 4.52
N ASN A 46 -19.71 -6.72 5.42
CA ASN A 46 -20.69 -5.67 5.12
C ASN A 46 -20.09 -4.45 4.39
N ALA A 47 -18.79 -4.47 4.09
CA ALA A 47 -18.16 -3.48 3.24
C ALA A 47 -18.32 -3.84 1.75
N THR A 48 -17.60 -3.11 0.87
CA THR A 48 -17.59 -3.37 -0.57
C THR A 48 -16.15 -3.68 -1.05
N PHE A 49 -15.56 -2.81 -1.82
CA PHE A 49 -14.16 -2.88 -2.21
C PHE A 49 -13.52 -1.51 -2.01
N PHE A 50 -12.35 -1.49 -1.39
CA PHE A 50 -11.56 -0.27 -1.24
C PHE A 50 -10.28 -0.35 -2.05
N PHE A 51 -9.84 0.80 -2.58
CA PHE A 51 -8.50 1.00 -3.14
C PHE A 51 -8.00 2.40 -2.82
N GLN A 52 -6.68 2.55 -2.63
CA GLN A 52 -6.06 3.86 -2.42
C GLN A 52 -6.26 4.79 -3.64
N PRO A 53 -6.27 6.13 -3.41
CA PRO A 53 -5.78 6.81 -2.20
C PRO A 53 -6.69 6.67 -0.99
N GLY A 54 -6.08 6.72 0.20
CA GLY A 54 -6.77 6.77 1.48
C GLY A 54 -7.26 8.18 1.82
N ILE A 55 -7.66 8.40 3.07
CA ILE A 55 -8.10 9.73 3.55
C ILE A 55 -6.96 10.75 3.38
N PRO A 56 -7.14 11.85 2.62
CA PRO A 56 -6.05 12.78 2.32
C PRO A 56 -5.38 13.40 3.56
N SER A 57 -6.16 13.71 4.60
CA SER A 57 -5.64 14.25 5.87
C SER A 57 -4.88 13.22 6.72
N ARG A 58 -4.86 11.96 6.32
CA ARG A 58 -4.17 10.85 6.97
C ARG A 58 -3.02 10.29 6.13
N THR A 59 -2.54 11.05 5.17
CA THR A 59 -1.30 10.76 4.45
C THR A 59 -0.11 11.24 5.27
N HIS A 60 0.97 10.47 5.30
CA HIS A 60 2.17 10.86 6.03
C HIS A 60 2.81 12.10 5.39
N PRO A 61 3.20 13.12 6.17
CA PRO A 61 3.68 14.41 5.63
C PRO A 61 5.01 14.30 4.84
N LEU A 62 5.75 13.22 4.97
CA LEU A 62 6.95 12.95 4.16
C LEU A 62 6.66 12.22 2.85
N THR A 63 5.43 11.76 2.63
CA THR A 63 5.04 11.18 1.33
C THR A 63 4.97 12.29 0.30
N PRO A 64 5.72 12.21 -0.83
CA PRO A 64 5.71 13.27 -1.83
C PRO A 64 4.33 13.50 -2.45
N ASP A 65 3.95 14.75 -2.69
CA ASP A 65 2.68 15.08 -3.35
C ASP A 65 2.51 14.39 -4.71
N LEU A 66 3.62 14.18 -5.43
CA LEU A 66 3.59 13.49 -6.73
C LEU A 66 3.22 12.02 -6.58
N ASN A 67 3.60 11.35 -5.46
CA ASN A 67 3.15 10.00 -5.14
C ASN A 67 1.62 9.95 -5.09
N GLN A 68 1.01 10.82 -4.30
CA GLN A 68 -0.45 10.87 -4.13
C GLN A 68 -1.19 11.23 -5.42
N LYS A 69 -0.61 12.12 -6.24
CA LYS A 69 -1.16 12.43 -7.59
C LYS A 69 -1.15 11.21 -8.50
N LEU A 70 -0.04 10.48 -8.54
CA LEU A 70 0.07 9.26 -9.36
C LEU A 70 -0.83 8.15 -8.84
N THR A 71 -0.97 8.00 -7.52
CA THR A 71 -1.95 7.07 -6.93
C THR A 71 -3.37 7.38 -7.39
N LYS A 72 -3.77 8.66 -7.43
CA LYS A 72 -5.07 9.08 -7.98
C LYS A 72 -5.22 8.78 -9.47
N GLU A 73 -4.19 8.97 -10.26
CA GLU A 73 -4.23 8.62 -11.69
C GLU A 73 -4.35 7.10 -11.90
N ILE A 74 -3.64 6.30 -11.11
CA ILE A 74 -3.77 4.83 -11.13
C ILE A 74 -5.19 4.41 -10.70
N ALA A 75 -5.77 5.05 -9.69
CA ALA A 75 -7.12 4.77 -9.20
C ALA A 75 -8.19 4.88 -10.28
N LYS A 76 -8.05 5.76 -11.29
CA LYS A 76 -8.99 5.88 -12.41
C LYS A 76 -9.11 4.57 -13.21
N PHE A 77 -8.03 3.82 -13.34
CA PHE A 77 -8.04 2.51 -13.99
C PHE A 77 -8.77 1.45 -13.16
N HIS A 78 -8.73 1.57 -11.83
CA HIS A 78 -9.49 0.70 -10.93
C HIS A 78 -10.98 0.99 -11.05
N VAL A 79 -11.36 2.28 -10.98
CA VAL A 79 -12.74 2.77 -11.21
C VAL A 79 -13.29 2.19 -12.50
N GLU A 80 -12.65 2.47 -13.63
CA GLU A 80 -13.10 2.00 -14.94
C GLU A 80 -13.27 0.47 -15.00
N SER A 81 -12.38 -0.26 -14.33
CA SER A 81 -12.38 -1.72 -14.38
C SER A 81 -13.43 -2.34 -13.46
N LEU A 82 -13.67 -1.77 -12.29
CA LEU A 82 -14.69 -2.22 -11.35
C LEU A 82 -16.10 -1.86 -11.83
N ASP A 83 -16.29 -0.67 -12.41
CA ASP A 83 -17.55 -0.27 -13.07
C ASP A 83 -17.98 -1.27 -14.15
N LYS A 84 -17.05 -1.71 -14.99
CA LYS A 84 -17.31 -2.71 -16.05
C LYS A 84 -17.83 -4.05 -15.52
N ILE A 85 -17.49 -4.42 -14.32
CA ILE A 85 -17.96 -5.69 -13.71
C ILE A 85 -19.11 -5.49 -12.71
N GLY A 86 -19.57 -4.23 -12.51
CA GLY A 86 -20.66 -3.88 -11.61
C GLY A 86 -20.31 -4.06 -10.12
N SER A 87 -19.03 -3.90 -9.74
CA SER A 87 -18.62 -4.00 -8.35
C SER A 87 -18.74 -2.65 -7.65
N LEU A 88 -19.30 -2.64 -6.45
CA LEU A 88 -19.32 -1.48 -5.57
C LEU A 88 -17.94 -1.28 -4.94
N TYR A 89 -17.52 -0.04 -4.84
CA TYR A 89 -16.22 0.35 -4.27
C TYR A 89 -16.26 1.75 -3.66
N TYR A 90 -15.20 2.09 -2.92
CA TYR A 90 -14.95 3.43 -2.40
C TYR A 90 -13.44 3.70 -2.31
N SER A 91 -13.09 4.97 -2.15
CA SER A 91 -11.73 5.48 -2.07
C SER A 91 -11.74 6.78 -1.27
N GLU A 92 -10.59 7.27 -0.83
CA GLU A 92 -10.43 8.51 -0.06
C GLU A 92 -11.15 8.54 1.30
N GLU A 93 -11.56 7.40 1.82
CA GLU A 93 -12.21 7.26 3.14
C GLU A 93 -11.75 5.98 3.86
N SER A 94 -12.07 5.86 5.15
CA SER A 94 -11.80 4.74 6.06
C SER A 94 -10.32 4.45 6.32
N PHE A 95 -9.49 4.31 5.31
CA PHE A 95 -8.09 3.89 5.41
C PHE A 95 -7.12 5.06 5.35
N ASP A 96 -6.02 4.93 6.10
CA ASP A 96 -4.91 5.89 6.12
C ASP A 96 -3.78 5.47 5.18
N ASP A 97 -2.91 6.45 4.89
CA ASP A 97 -1.65 6.26 4.18
C ASP A 97 -0.50 6.86 4.99
N PHE A 98 -0.42 6.47 6.28
CA PHE A 98 0.45 7.14 7.25
C PHE A 98 1.62 6.28 7.73
N TYR A 99 1.36 5.08 8.26
CA TYR A 99 2.41 4.28 8.89
C TYR A 99 3.19 3.46 7.86
N TYR A 100 4.44 3.79 7.66
CA TYR A 100 5.33 3.13 6.70
C TYR A 100 5.72 1.68 7.02
N GLY A 101 5.27 1.14 8.11
CA GLY A 101 5.43 -0.29 8.44
C GLY A 101 4.41 -1.22 7.80
N LYS A 102 3.59 -0.73 6.85
CA LYS A 102 2.60 -1.50 6.06
C LYS A 102 3.09 -1.72 4.63
N GLY A 103 2.63 -2.80 4.00
CA GLY A 103 2.94 -3.11 2.61
C GLY A 103 2.44 -2.07 1.61
N SER A 104 1.35 -1.39 1.94
CA SER A 104 0.77 -0.33 1.11
C SER A 104 1.47 1.03 1.23
N THR A 105 2.30 1.26 2.27
CA THR A 105 2.91 2.57 2.53
C THR A 105 4.43 2.52 2.57
N TYR A 106 5.03 1.38 2.87
CA TYR A 106 6.49 1.22 2.82
C TYR A 106 7.10 1.57 1.45
N PRO A 107 6.48 1.23 0.31
CA PRO A 107 6.99 1.63 -0.99
C PRO A 107 7.13 3.14 -1.16
N ASP A 108 6.28 3.94 -0.53
CA ASP A 108 6.23 5.40 -0.71
C ASP A 108 7.49 6.12 -0.20
N ILE A 109 8.18 5.55 0.79
CA ILE A 109 9.48 6.06 1.26
C ILE A 109 10.67 5.47 0.49
N ASN A 110 10.41 4.72 -0.56
CA ASN A 110 11.41 4.08 -1.41
C ASN A 110 11.23 4.44 -2.89
N GLY A 111 10.58 5.56 -3.20
CA GLY A 111 10.37 6.02 -4.57
C GLY A 111 9.45 5.14 -5.39
N SER A 112 8.66 4.31 -4.73
CA SER A 112 7.64 3.45 -5.32
C SER A 112 6.24 3.98 -4.97
N ILE A 113 5.19 3.39 -5.54
CA ILE A 113 3.81 3.69 -5.22
C ILE A 113 3.21 2.44 -4.57
N GLY A 114 2.83 2.54 -3.29
CA GLY A 114 2.11 1.49 -2.60
C GLY A 114 0.61 1.63 -2.80
N ILE A 115 -0.10 0.54 -3.01
CA ILE A 115 -1.56 0.54 -3.19
C ILE A 115 -2.19 -0.53 -2.33
N LEU A 116 -3.07 -0.12 -1.42
CA LEU A 116 -3.91 -1.01 -0.65
C LEU A 116 -5.16 -1.36 -1.44
N PHE A 117 -5.46 -2.64 -1.51
CA PHE A 117 -6.77 -3.17 -1.88
C PHE A 117 -7.40 -3.90 -0.70
N GLU A 118 -8.65 -3.56 -0.38
CA GLU A 118 -9.42 -4.23 0.67
C GLU A 118 -10.74 -4.74 0.09
N GLN A 119 -10.91 -6.04 0.07
CA GLN A 119 -12.11 -6.70 -0.41
C GLN A 119 -13.01 -7.06 0.76
N ALA A 120 -14.31 -6.81 0.66
CA ALA A 120 -15.30 -7.39 1.58
C ALA A 120 -15.14 -8.91 1.62
N SER A 121 -14.95 -9.48 2.82
CA SER A 121 -14.61 -10.89 2.97
C SER A 121 -15.80 -11.80 2.70
N SER A 122 -15.62 -12.77 1.81
CA SER A 122 -16.53 -13.88 1.59
C SER A 122 -16.10 -15.14 2.33
N ARG A 123 -15.47 -14.99 3.48
CA ARG A 123 -14.94 -16.08 4.31
C ARG A 123 -15.97 -17.19 4.50
N GLY A 124 -15.61 -18.42 4.17
CA GLY A 124 -16.52 -19.57 4.14
C GLY A 124 -17.26 -19.72 2.80
N HIS A 125 -16.86 -18.97 1.77
CA HIS A 125 -17.28 -19.02 0.36
C HIS A 125 -18.62 -18.34 0.03
N ILE A 126 -19.53 -18.17 0.98
CA ILE A 126 -20.79 -17.45 0.82
C ILE A 126 -21.07 -16.70 2.13
N GLN A 127 -21.35 -15.42 2.02
CA GLN A 127 -21.72 -14.55 3.15
C GLN A 127 -22.96 -13.74 2.81
N GLU A 128 -23.86 -13.58 3.77
CA GLU A 128 -24.89 -12.56 3.71
C GLU A 128 -24.29 -11.22 4.13
N SER A 129 -24.56 -10.17 3.38
CA SER A 129 -24.11 -8.82 3.66
C SER A 129 -25.21 -7.80 3.42
N ASP A 130 -25.03 -6.58 3.90
CA ASP A 130 -25.95 -5.46 3.66
C ASP A 130 -26.09 -5.14 2.15
N ASN A 131 -25.11 -5.57 1.34
CA ASN A 131 -25.08 -5.42 -0.12
C ASN A 131 -25.59 -6.68 -0.86
N GLY A 132 -26.20 -7.64 -0.15
CA GLY A 132 -26.67 -8.91 -0.73
C GLY A 132 -25.71 -10.06 -0.52
N ILE A 133 -25.92 -11.15 -1.26
CA ILE A 133 -25.12 -12.38 -1.12
C ILE A 133 -23.73 -12.20 -1.76
N LEU A 134 -22.70 -12.24 -0.93
CA LEU A 134 -21.31 -12.18 -1.35
C LEU A 134 -20.73 -13.59 -1.54
N LYS A 135 -20.28 -13.89 -2.75
CA LYS A 135 -19.73 -15.21 -3.11
C LYS A 135 -18.23 -15.12 -3.39
N PHE A 136 -17.48 -16.12 -2.97
CA PHE A 136 -16.02 -16.21 -3.13
C PHE A 136 -15.54 -16.00 -4.60
N PRO A 137 -16.16 -16.56 -5.65
CA PRO A 137 -15.73 -16.27 -7.02
C PRO A 137 -15.81 -14.78 -7.40
N PHE A 138 -16.75 -14.04 -6.83
CA PHE A 138 -16.87 -12.61 -7.06
C PHE A 138 -15.75 -11.82 -6.37
N THR A 139 -15.39 -12.19 -5.14
CA THR A 139 -14.28 -11.54 -4.42
C THR A 139 -12.94 -11.80 -5.11
N ILE A 140 -12.72 -13.01 -5.63
CA ILE A 140 -11.55 -13.33 -6.48
C ILE A 140 -11.54 -12.46 -7.74
N LYS A 141 -12.70 -12.35 -8.41
CA LYS A 141 -12.82 -11.53 -9.64
C LYS A 141 -12.45 -10.07 -9.38
N ASN A 142 -12.88 -9.48 -8.27
CA ASN A 142 -12.54 -8.10 -7.89
C ASN A 142 -11.02 -7.94 -7.72
N GLN A 143 -10.39 -8.80 -6.93
CA GLN A 143 -8.96 -8.76 -6.69
C GLN A 143 -8.14 -8.94 -7.99
N LEU A 144 -8.53 -9.88 -8.84
CA LEU A 144 -7.91 -10.07 -10.14
C LEU A 144 -8.10 -8.86 -11.05
N THR A 145 -9.31 -8.30 -11.09
CA THR A 145 -9.64 -7.14 -11.93
C THR A 145 -8.78 -5.94 -11.56
N THR A 146 -8.61 -5.66 -10.26
CA THR A 146 -7.77 -4.55 -9.79
C THR A 146 -6.28 -4.82 -10.01
N GLY A 147 -5.82 -6.06 -9.85
CA GLY A 147 -4.47 -6.45 -10.23
C GLY A 147 -4.17 -6.19 -11.72
N ILE A 148 -5.08 -6.59 -12.61
CA ILE A 148 -4.95 -6.35 -14.07
C ILE A 148 -5.04 -4.85 -14.37
N SER A 149 -5.91 -4.09 -13.70
CA SER A 149 -6.03 -2.65 -13.92
C SER A 149 -4.78 -1.89 -13.46
N THR A 150 -4.09 -2.36 -12.41
CA THR A 150 -2.77 -1.83 -12.01
C THR A 150 -1.73 -2.00 -13.13
N LEU A 151 -1.70 -3.16 -13.78
CA LEU A 151 -0.79 -3.39 -14.91
C LEU A 151 -1.11 -2.46 -16.09
N LYS A 152 -2.40 -2.24 -16.39
CA LYS A 152 -2.82 -1.28 -17.43
C LYS A 152 -2.39 0.15 -17.07
N ALA A 153 -2.61 0.57 -15.83
CA ALA A 153 -2.15 1.86 -15.34
C ALA A 153 -0.62 2.01 -15.48
N ALA A 154 0.13 1.00 -15.07
CA ALA A 154 1.60 0.99 -15.17
C ALA A 154 2.09 1.15 -16.61
N VAL A 155 1.42 0.55 -17.59
CA VAL A 155 1.75 0.72 -19.02
C VAL A 155 1.46 2.14 -19.49
N ASN A 156 0.26 2.67 -19.15
CA ASN A 156 -0.17 3.98 -19.62
C ASN A 156 0.59 5.14 -18.95
N LEU A 157 0.90 5.02 -17.67
CA LEU A 157 1.62 6.02 -16.88
C LEU A 157 3.12 5.74 -16.77
N ARG A 158 3.65 4.86 -17.63
CA ARG A 158 5.02 4.33 -17.53
C ARG A 158 6.07 5.43 -17.37
N LEU A 159 6.01 6.47 -18.18
CA LEU A 159 7.01 7.53 -18.14
C LEU A 159 6.93 8.35 -16.86
N ASP A 160 5.74 8.65 -16.40
CA ASP A 160 5.50 9.42 -15.18
C ASP A 160 5.98 8.65 -13.95
N ILE A 161 5.68 7.36 -13.88
CA ILE A 161 6.09 6.48 -12.77
C ILE A 161 7.61 6.29 -12.73
N LEU A 162 8.25 6.06 -13.88
CA LEU A 162 9.72 5.95 -13.97
C LEU A 162 10.41 7.27 -13.61
N ASN A 163 9.88 8.40 -14.07
CA ASN A 163 10.39 9.71 -13.73
C ASN A 163 10.20 10.03 -12.25
N TYR A 164 9.06 9.67 -11.67
CA TYR A 164 8.80 9.81 -10.23
C TYR A 164 9.89 9.11 -9.42
N GLN A 165 10.15 7.83 -9.68
CA GLN A 165 11.17 7.07 -8.96
C GLN A 165 12.58 7.69 -9.11
N LYS A 166 12.93 8.10 -10.32
CA LYS A 166 14.21 8.77 -10.58
C LYS A 166 14.35 10.08 -9.81
N ILE A 167 13.32 10.93 -9.84
CA ILE A 167 13.30 12.23 -9.16
C ILE A 167 13.35 12.03 -7.65
N PHE A 168 12.63 11.07 -7.10
CA PHE A 168 12.65 10.74 -5.68
C PHE A 168 14.09 10.57 -5.16
N TYR A 169 14.90 9.75 -5.81
CA TYR A 169 16.30 9.51 -5.37
C TYR A 169 17.21 10.71 -5.62
N ILE A 170 17.01 11.46 -6.70
CA ILE A 170 17.77 12.69 -6.96
C ILE A 170 17.49 13.72 -5.86
N ASP A 171 16.25 13.91 -5.50
CA ASP A 171 15.86 14.91 -4.50
C ASP A 171 16.26 14.47 -3.09
N ALA A 172 16.10 13.19 -2.74
CA ALA A 172 16.62 12.64 -1.49
C ALA A 172 18.14 12.87 -1.33
N SER A 173 18.91 12.68 -2.40
CA SER A 173 20.35 12.95 -2.40
C SER A 173 20.67 14.43 -2.22
N LYS A 174 19.91 15.33 -2.87
CA LYS A 174 20.07 16.79 -2.71
C LYS A 174 19.70 17.25 -1.29
N GLU A 175 18.64 16.69 -0.71
CA GLU A 175 18.22 17.00 0.65
C GLU A 175 19.26 16.53 1.67
N ALA A 176 19.77 15.31 1.52
CA ALA A 176 20.84 14.79 2.37
C ALA A 176 22.07 15.72 2.40
N GLY A 177 22.43 16.30 1.25
CA GLY A 177 23.54 17.26 1.15
C GLY A 177 23.30 18.60 1.87
N LYS A 178 22.05 18.91 2.24
CA LYS A 178 21.68 20.11 3.02
C LYS A 178 21.65 19.87 4.53
N PHE A 179 21.66 18.63 4.96
CA PHE A 179 21.64 18.28 6.37
C PHE A 179 22.93 18.72 7.04
N LYS A 180 22.80 19.56 8.09
CA LYS A 180 23.94 20.06 8.88
C LYS A 180 24.30 19.13 10.05
N SER A 181 23.45 18.13 10.36
CA SER A 181 23.65 17.20 11.46
C SER A 181 24.25 15.90 10.94
N GLU A 182 25.36 15.48 11.50
CA GLU A 182 26.04 14.23 11.13
C GLU A 182 25.45 13.00 11.82
N SER A 183 24.69 13.19 12.91
CA SER A 183 24.13 12.11 13.70
C SER A 183 22.79 12.49 14.35
N ILE A 184 21.87 11.52 14.41
CA ILE A 184 20.65 11.61 15.20
C ILE A 184 20.79 10.62 16.35
N ILE A 185 20.79 11.15 17.60
CA ILE A 185 20.86 10.35 18.82
C ILE A 185 19.47 10.30 19.43
N PHE A 186 18.97 9.11 19.69
CA PHE A 186 17.69 8.90 20.37
C PHE A 186 17.84 7.81 21.43
N GLY A 187 17.03 7.89 22.46
CA GLY A 187 17.00 6.94 23.56
C GLY A 187 16.83 7.63 24.91
N ASN A 188 16.58 6.84 25.93
CA ASN A 188 16.54 7.27 27.30
C ASN A 188 17.63 6.50 28.09
N PRO A 189 18.67 7.15 28.64
CA PRO A 189 19.74 6.45 29.34
C PRO A 189 19.28 5.72 30.62
N LYS A 190 18.05 6.00 31.08
CA LYS A 190 17.42 5.29 32.20
C LYS A 190 16.56 4.10 31.77
N ASP A 191 16.32 3.93 30.47
CA ASP A 191 15.55 2.80 29.96
C ASP A 191 16.49 1.62 29.67
N LYS A 192 16.37 0.57 30.48
CA LYS A 192 17.20 -0.63 30.34
C LYS A 192 16.93 -1.48 29.09
N TYR A 193 15.86 -1.19 28.37
CA TYR A 193 15.36 -1.99 27.25
C TYR A 193 15.49 -1.29 25.89
N ARG A 194 16.18 -0.15 25.84
CA ARG A 194 16.41 0.63 24.63
C ARG A 194 17.88 0.95 24.41
#